data_af346330f339da21b1dc5715979684b6
#
_entry.id   af346330f339da21b1dc5715979684b6
#
_cell.length_a   1.000
_cell.length_b   1.000
_cell.length_c   1.000
_cell.angle_alpha   90.00
_cell.angle_beta   90.00
_cell.angle_gamma   90.00
#
_symmetry.space_group_name_H-M   'P 1'
#
loop_
_entity.id
_entity.type
_entity.pdbx_description
1 polymer ?
#
loop_
_entity_poly.entity_id
_entity_poly.type
_entity_poly.pdbx_seq_one_letter_code
_entity_poly.pdbx_strand_id
1 'polypeptide(L)'
;MSIKSIRTTFSVFLLWGLSNAGSHAQVPAQPKAMISERTVSMHPWVTPSPNTTSDAYFSNLLDNAKIETPFRVTFGLAGGWGLAPISSSVNGKSGHHHLLVNRDLPLDFSKALPFNDQYIHFGKGQMETVLSLEPGSYTLRLLLADDKHIPRFVYSKPLKVTVTRKNKDVDPKSLVTKGVSLLNIAPEAKLKSPFRVQFHASGLNVAHVSQKEKETGHFQLTMTSSRGGKPEILDFANGQTEVWLAPPLGAYKMQLDFVDNSVSGKSIATSASMSMRVE
;
A
#
# COMPACT_ATOMS: atom_id res chain seq x y z
N MET A 1 -23.73 40.25 -56.02
CA MET A 1 -23.38 41.65 -55.80
C MET A 1 -22.20 41.72 -54.87
N SER A 2 -21.23 41.92 -55.45
CA SER A 2 -20.06 42.78 -55.59
C SER A 2 -18.91 42.45 -54.62
N ILE A 3 -17.94 41.89 -55.24
CA ILE A 3 -16.56 41.63 -54.77
C ILE A 3 -15.85 42.97 -54.66
N LYS A 4 -15.12 43.20 -53.56
CA LYS A 4 -13.99 44.19 -53.56
C LYS A 4 -12.72 43.55 -53.01
N SER A 5 -11.84 43.28 -53.94
CA SER A 5 -10.42 43.01 -53.81
C SER A 5 -9.68 44.30 -53.41
N ILE A 6 -8.80 44.21 -52.43
CA ILE A 6 -7.76 45.23 -52.19
C ILE A 6 -6.42 44.52 -52.19
N ARG A 7 -5.64 44.83 -53.21
CA ARG A 7 -4.20 44.55 -53.35
C ARG A 7 -3.44 45.59 -52.53
N THR A 8 -2.45 45.20 -51.78
CA THR A 8 -1.47 46.12 -51.25
C THR A 8 -0.06 45.54 -51.40
N THR A 9 0.75 46.33 -51.94
CA THR A 9 2.06 46.25 -52.57
C THR A 9 3.17 45.88 -51.60
N PHE A 10 4.11 45.07 -52.09
CA PHE A 10 5.41 44.79 -51.47
C PHE A 10 6.31 46.05 -51.54
N SER A 11 6.95 46.39 -50.42
CA SER A 11 8.14 47.26 -50.42
C SER A 11 9.28 46.53 -49.72
N VAL A 12 10.28 46.20 -50.48
CA VAL A 12 11.56 45.66 -50.03
C VAL A 12 12.40 46.79 -49.48
N PHE A 13 12.80 46.72 -48.22
CA PHE A 13 13.90 47.50 -47.67
C PHE A 13 15.07 46.58 -47.32
N LEU A 14 16.13 46.71 -48.12
CA LEU A 14 17.46 46.20 -47.79
C LEU A 14 18.09 47.15 -46.76
N LEU A 15 18.45 46.68 -45.60
CA LEU A 15 19.35 47.37 -44.70
C LEU A 15 20.47 46.44 -44.26
N TRP A 16 21.64 46.82 -44.66
CA TRP A 16 22.94 46.32 -44.24
C TRP A 16 23.18 46.66 -42.74
N GLY A 17 23.83 45.75 -42.05
CA GLY A 17 24.70 46.29 -41.04
C GLY A 17 24.81 45.55 -39.72
N LEU A 18 26.00 45.05 -39.53
CA LEU A 18 26.72 44.86 -38.27
C LEU A 18 26.42 43.59 -37.46
N SER A 19 27.29 42.63 -37.71
CA SER A 19 27.59 41.51 -36.83
C SER A 19 28.15 41.99 -35.50
N ASN A 20 27.36 41.85 -34.43
CA ASN A 20 27.85 41.91 -33.06
C ASN A 20 28.02 40.47 -32.58
N ALA A 21 29.25 40.02 -32.50
CA ALA A 21 29.61 38.76 -31.84
C ALA A 21 29.46 38.96 -30.32
N GLY A 22 28.24 38.68 -29.84
CA GLY A 22 27.97 38.54 -28.42
C GLY A 22 28.43 37.16 -27.95
N SER A 23 29.53 37.10 -27.22
CA SER A 23 29.98 35.93 -26.50
C SER A 23 28.91 35.55 -25.47
N HIS A 24 28.13 34.53 -25.78
CA HIS A 24 27.26 33.88 -24.76
C HIS A 24 28.17 33.12 -23.79
N ALA A 25 28.40 33.71 -22.64
CA ALA A 25 28.94 32.99 -21.51
C ALA A 25 27.97 31.82 -21.20
N GLN A 26 28.40 30.58 -21.45
CA GLN A 26 27.73 29.36 -20.96
C GLN A 26 27.74 29.41 -19.44
N VAL A 27 26.57 29.61 -18.83
CA VAL A 27 26.36 29.34 -17.42
C VAL A 27 26.64 27.87 -17.20
N PRO A 28 27.61 27.48 -16.34
CA PRO A 28 27.86 26.08 -16.07
C PRO A 28 26.61 25.50 -15.46
N ALA A 29 26.10 24.41 -16.06
CA ALA A 29 24.99 23.64 -15.47
C ALA A 29 25.40 23.19 -14.06
N GLN A 30 24.67 23.64 -13.06
CA GLN A 30 24.84 23.14 -11.71
C GLN A 30 24.61 21.62 -11.73
N PRO A 31 25.49 20.84 -11.07
CA PRO A 31 25.28 19.41 -10.97
C PRO A 31 23.95 19.19 -10.25
N LYS A 32 22.99 18.54 -10.91
CA LYS A 32 21.78 18.03 -10.32
C LYS A 32 22.20 17.21 -9.10
N ALA A 33 21.91 17.72 -7.91
CA ALA A 33 22.19 17.00 -6.69
C ALA A 33 21.54 15.62 -6.83
N MET A 34 22.34 14.59 -6.99
CA MET A 34 21.91 13.20 -6.81
C MET A 34 21.42 13.12 -5.37
N ILE A 35 20.11 13.08 -5.20
CA ILE A 35 19.51 12.66 -3.94
C ILE A 35 20.00 11.24 -3.77
N SER A 36 21.02 11.06 -2.95
CA SER A 36 21.46 9.77 -2.47
C SER A 36 20.25 9.10 -1.89
N GLU A 37 19.74 8.06 -2.57
CA GLU A 37 18.82 7.11 -1.94
C GLU A 37 19.55 6.64 -0.68
N ARG A 38 19.14 7.16 0.47
CA ARG A 38 19.51 6.55 1.74
C ARG A 38 19.00 5.12 1.64
N THR A 39 19.89 4.19 1.45
CA THR A 39 19.65 2.77 1.74
C THR A 39 19.18 2.74 3.18
N VAL A 40 17.86 2.63 3.37
CA VAL A 40 17.26 2.44 4.69
C VAL A 40 17.80 1.09 5.15
N SER A 41 18.79 1.13 6.02
CA SER A 41 19.36 -0.06 6.62
C SER A 41 18.23 -0.78 7.35
N MET A 42 17.86 -1.97 6.89
CA MET A 42 16.86 -2.78 7.58
C MET A 42 17.29 -3.02 9.01
N HIS A 43 16.36 -2.89 9.94
CA HIS A 43 16.62 -3.17 11.35
C HIS A 43 17.21 -4.59 11.51
N PRO A 44 18.25 -4.81 12.38
CA PRO A 44 18.91 -6.11 12.52
C PRO A 44 18.00 -7.29 12.86
N TRP A 45 16.84 -7.02 13.46
CA TRP A 45 15.86 -8.05 13.78
C TRP A 45 14.96 -8.46 12.62
N VAL A 46 14.96 -7.68 11.53
CA VAL A 46 14.16 -8.03 10.34
C VAL A 46 14.86 -9.14 9.57
N THR A 47 14.13 -10.21 9.33
CA THR A 47 14.59 -11.37 8.55
C THR A 47 13.78 -11.53 7.27
N PRO A 48 14.36 -12.15 6.23
CA PRO A 48 13.57 -12.55 5.07
C PRO A 48 12.40 -13.47 5.47
N SER A 49 11.29 -13.37 4.75
CA SER A 49 10.21 -14.34 4.88
C SER A 49 10.75 -15.75 4.56
N PRO A 50 10.47 -16.76 5.39
CA PRO A 50 10.79 -18.14 5.06
C PRO A 50 10.00 -18.65 3.85
N ASN A 51 8.88 -18.01 3.50
CA ASN A 51 8.15 -18.26 2.28
C ASN A 51 8.74 -17.44 1.14
N THR A 52 9.20 -18.10 0.09
CA THR A 52 9.77 -17.45 -1.10
C THR A 52 8.71 -16.84 -2.02
N THR A 53 7.43 -17.15 -1.82
CA THR A 53 6.31 -16.65 -2.61
C THR A 53 5.87 -15.28 -2.13
N SER A 54 5.60 -14.39 -3.09
CA SER A 54 5.00 -13.09 -2.84
C SER A 54 3.49 -13.22 -3.01
N ASP A 55 2.76 -13.18 -1.90
CA ASP A 55 1.33 -13.44 -1.89
C ASP A 55 0.54 -12.25 -1.33
N ALA A 56 -0.62 -11.99 -1.93
CA ALA A 56 -1.70 -11.29 -1.24
C ALA A 56 -2.48 -12.32 -0.39
N TYR A 57 -3.03 -11.91 0.75
CA TYR A 57 -3.77 -12.81 1.62
C TYR A 57 -4.95 -12.13 2.30
N PHE A 58 -6.00 -12.92 2.56
CA PHE A 58 -7.07 -12.51 3.45
C PHE A 58 -6.64 -12.79 4.90
N SER A 59 -6.87 -11.84 5.79
CA SER A 59 -6.44 -11.97 7.19
C SER A 59 -7.55 -12.41 8.14
N ASN A 60 -8.82 -12.26 7.76
CA ASN A 60 -9.97 -12.63 8.58
C ASN A 60 -10.98 -13.54 7.87
N LEU A 61 -10.62 -14.11 6.73
CA LEU A 61 -11.50 -14.97 5.95
C LEU A 61 -10.78 -16.25 5.55
N LEU A 62 -11.42 -17.38 5.75
CA LEU A 62 -10.90 -18.72 5.43
C LEU A 62 -11.66 -19.32 4.26
N ASP A 63 -11.06 -20.33 3.63
CA ASP A 63 -11.75 -21.11 2.59
C ASP A 63 -12.95 -21.84 3.19
N ASN A 64 -14.04 -21.92 2.41
CA ASN A 64 -15.34 -22.47 2.80
C ASN A 64 -16.05 -21.77 3.97
N ALA A 65 -15.66 -20.52 4.25
CA ALA A 65 -16.33 -19.73 5.29
C ALA A 65 -17.80 -19.48 4.94
N LYS A 66 -18.66 -19.53 6.00
CA LYS A 66 -20.05 -19.05 5.94
C LYS A 66 -20.09 -17.69 6.61
N ILE A 67 -20.59 -16.69 5.91
CA ILE A 67 -20.67 -15.32 6.40
C ILE A 67 -22.06 -14.75 6.21
N GLU A 68 -22.39 -13.73 6.97
CA GLU A 68 -23.52 -12.85 6.73
C GLU A 68 -23.01 -11.49 6.23
N THR A 69 -23.72 -10.85 5.32
CA THR A 69 -23.36 -9.52 4.84
C THR A 69 -24.28 -8.45 5.42
N PRO A 70 -23.83 -7.19 5.59
CA PRO A 70 -22.48 -6.69 5.31
C PRO A 70 -21.39 -7.38 6.13
N PHE A 71 -20.26 -7.71 5.52
CA PHE A 71 -19.13 -8.36 6.15
C PHE A 71 -17.84 -7.60 5.84
N ARG A 72 -17.10 -7.19 6.87
CA ARG A 72 -15.79 -6.57 6.71
C ARG A 72 -14.75 -7.65 6.40
N VAL A 73 -14.16 -7.59 5.23
CA VAL A 73 -13.01 -8.42 4.84
C VAL A 73 -11.73 -7.62 4.91
N THR A 74 -10.67 -8.21 5.47
CA THR A 74 -9.36 -7.60 5.66
C THR A 74 -8.29 -8.41 4.93
N PHE A 75 -7.25 -7.71 4.45
CA PHE A 75 -6.23 -8.33 3.61
C PHE A 75 -4.88 -7.62 3.75
N GLY A 76 -3.83 -8.28 3.28
CA GLY A 76 -2.45 -7.77 3.33
C GLY A 76 -1.57 -8.38 2.25
N LEU A 77 -0.29 -8.01 2.29
CA LEU A 77 0.75 -8.44 1.35
C LEU A 77 1.91 -9.11 2.08
N ALA A 78 2.42 -10.18 1.50
CA ALA A 78 3.61 -10.89 1.96
C ALA A 78 4.81 -10.66 1.02
N GLY A 79 5.97 -11.22 1.38
CA GLY A 79 7.15 -11.26 0.51
C GLY A 79 7.84 -9.92 0.31
N GLY A 80 7.68 -8.97 1.25
CA GLY A 80 8.29 -7.65 1.19
C GLY A 80 7.64 -6.70 0.17
N TRP A 81 6.45 -7.02 -0.31
CA TRP A 81 5.63 -6.11 -1.11
C TRP A 81 5.00 -5.04 -0.21
N GLY A 82 4.85 -3.84 -0.76
CA GLY A 82 4.20 -2.71 -0.11
C GLY A 82 2.97 -2.21 -0.87
N LEU A 83 2.07 -1.56 -0.17
CA LEU A 83 0.95 -0.88 -0.78
C LEU A 83 1.39 0.46 -1.38
N ALA A 84 0.83 0.80 -2.52
CA ALA A 84 1.01 2.08 -3.19
C ALA A 84 -0.32 2.54 -3.78
N PRO A 85 -0.67 3.84 -3.64
CA PRO A 85 -1.81 4.42 -4.34
C PRO A 85 -1.63 4.38 -5.85
N ILE A 86 -2.75 4.33 -6.56
CA ILE A 86 -2.77 4.39 -8.04
C ILE A 86 -2.19 5.71 -8.59
N SER A 87 -2.31 6.80 -7.84
CA SER A 87 -1.80 8.12 -8.24
C SER A 87 -0.28 8.24 -8.23
N SER A 88 0.41 7.24 -7.69
CA SER A 88 1.83 7.34 -7.43
C SER A 88 2.51 6.00 -7.57
N SER A 89 3.26 5.85 -8.63
CA SER A 89 4.11 4.69 -8.87
C SER A 89 5.31 4.72 -7.93
N VAL A 90 5.49 3.64 -7.17
CA VAL A 90 6.73 3.37 -6.44
C VAL A 90 7.44 2.25 -7.17
N ASN A 91 8.69 2.49 -7.62
CA ASN A 91 9.49 1.48 -8.30
C ASN A 91 9.75 0.27 -7.40
N GLY A 92 9.74 -0.93 -8.01
CA GLY A 92 10.05 -2.17 -7.31
C GLY A 92 8.81 -2.94 -6.85
N LYS A 93 8.80 -3.39 -5.59
CA LYS A 93 7.77 -4.28 -5.03
C LYS A 93 6.61 -3.48 -4.43
N SER A 94 5.79 -2.87 -5.26
CA SER A 94 4.61 -2.11 -4.81
C SER A 94 3.43 -2.24 -5.75
N GLY A 95 2.24 -1.98 -5.23
CA GLY A 95 0.99 -2.00 -5.97
C GLY A 95 -0.23 -1.77 -5.06
N HIS A 96 -1.41 -1.87 -5.62
CA HIS A 96 -2.66 -1.78 -4.88
C HIS A 96 -3.52 -3.03 -5.10
N HIS A 97 -4.35 -3.34 -4.13
CA HIS A 97 -5.20 -4.52 -4.19
C HIS A 97 -6.37 -4.36 -5.17
N HIS A 98 -6.70 -5.47 -5.82
CA HIS A 98 -7.99 -5.73 -6.45
C HIS A 98 -8.60 -6.98 -5.82
N LEU A 99 -9.90 -6.96 -5.54
CA LEU A 99 -10.66 -8.13 -5.13
C LEU A 99 -11.48 -8.64 -6.32
N LEU A 100 -11.18 -9.83 -6.75
CA LEU A 100 -11.89 -10.55 -7.80
C LEU A 100 -13.04 -11.34 -7.16
N VAL A 101 -14.26 -11.11 -7.65
CA VAL A 101 -15.48 -11.79 -7.17
C VAL A 101 -16.00 -12.68 -8.31
N ASN A 102 -16.00 -14.00 -8.11
CA ASN A 102 -16.36 -15.00 -9.12
C ASN A 102 -15.56 -14.85 -10.42
N ARG A 103 -14.29 -14.52 -10.29
CA ARG A 103 -13.33 -14.40 -11.41
C ARG A 103 -12.05 -15.14 -11.10
N ASP A 104 -11.50 -15.77 -12.12
CA ASP A 104 -10.14 -16.31 -12.11
C ASP A 104 -9.11 -15.20 -12.38
N LEU A 105 -7.84 -15.53 -12.20
CA LEU A 105 -6.75 -14.67 -12.60
C LEU A 105 -6.84 -14.37 -14.11
N PRO A 106 -6.43 -13.16 -14.56
CA PRO A 106 -6.41 -12.85 -15.97
C PRO A 106 -5.45 -13.78 -16.71
N LEU A 107 -5.81 -14.18 -17.92
CA LEU A 107 -4.94 -14.99 -18.79
C LEU A 107 -3.74 -14.17 -19.29
N ASP A 108 -3.89 -12.85 -19.36
CA ASP A 108 -2.88 -11.93 -19.87
C ASP A 108 -2.56 -10.87 -18.82
N PHE A 109 -1.42 -11.03 -18.16
CA PHE A 109 -0.90 -10.13 -17.14
C PHE A 109 -0.28 -8.83 -17.72
N SER A 110 -0.29 -8.65 -19.04
CA SER A 110 0.15 -7.42 -19.69
C SER A 110 -0.96 -6.39 -19.90
N LYS A 111 -2.21 -6.77 -19.64
CA LYS A 111 -3.38 -5.91 -19.82
C LYS A 111 -3.91 -5.38 -18.50
N ALA A 112 -4.38 -4.14 -18.53
CA ALA A 112 -5.00 -3.52 -17.36
C ALA A 112 -6.28 -4.26 -16.95
N LEU A 113 -6.48 -4.37 -15.62
CA LEU A 113 -7.69 -4.94 -15.06
C LEU A 113 -8.91 -4.05 -15.35
N PRO A 114 -10.09 -4.64 -15.62
CA PRO A 114 -11.31 -3.87 -15.79
C PRO A 114 -11.82 -3.29 -14.47
N PHE A 115 -12.70 -2.29 -14.57
CA PHE A 115 -13.40 -1.69 -13.44
C PHE A 115 -14.88 -2.09 -13.49
N ASN A 116 -15.29 -2.99 -12.60
CA ASN A 116 -16.69 -3.39 -12.42
C ASN A 116 -16.87 -4.13 -11.08
N ASP A 117 -18.08 -4.56 -10.77
CA ASP A 117 -18.44 -5.22 -9.51
C ASP A 117 -17.71 -6.55 -9.25
N GLN A 118 -17.09 -7.13 -10.27
CA GLN A 118 -16.30 -8.37 -10.16
C GLN A 118 -14.80 -8.12 -10.01
N TYR A 119 -14.35 -6.85 -10.13
CA TYR A 119 -12.97 -6.39 -9.97
C TYR A 119 -12.94 -5.15 -9.09
N ILE A 120 -13.14 -5.35 -7.78
CA ILE A 120 -13.22 -4.24 -6.81
C ILE A 120 -11.81 -3.67 -6.57
N HIS A 121 -11.68 -2.38 -6.72
CA HIS A 121 -10.41 -1.67 -6.76
C HIS A 121 -10.12 -0.90 -5.45
N PHE A 122 -8.89 -0.98 -4.95
CA PHE A 122 -8.44 -0.34 -3.70
C PHE A 122 -7.27 0.64 -3.94
N GLY A 123 -7.49 1.61 -4.83
CA GLY A 123 -6.45 2.50 -5.37
C GLY A 123 -5.84 3.53 -4.41
N LYS A 124 -6.21 3.53 -3.13
CA LYS A 124 -5.62 4.43 -2.11
C LYS A 124 -4.69 3.73 -1.12
N GLY A 125 -4.53 2.40 -1.24
CA GLY A 125 -3.77 1.61 -0.27
C GLY A 125 -4.61 1.07 0.89
N GLN A 126 -5.92 0.88 0.67
CA GLN A 126 -6.82 0.27 1.66
C GLN A 126 -6.43 -1.19 1.91
N MET A 127 -6.59 -1.63 3.15
CA MET A 127 -6.36 -3.00 3.58
C MET A 127 -7.66 -3.75 3.92
N GLU A 128 -8.81 -3.18 3.59
CA GLU A 128 -10.12 -3.75 3.91
C GLU A 128 -11.22 -3.25 2.98
N THR A 129 -12.33 -3.96 2.96
CA THR A 129 -13.60 -3.50 2.39
C THR A 129 -14.76 -4.14 3.13
N VAL A 130 -15.97 -3.58 2.98
CA VAL A 130 -17.21 -4.18 3.47
C VAL A 130 -17.97 -4.74 2.28
N LEU A 131 -18.09 -6.06 2.23
CA LEU A 131 -18.86 -6.78 1.21
C LEU A 131 -20.35 -6.75 1.58
N SER A 132 -21.19 -6.40 0.60
CA SER A 132 -22.66 -6.38 0.71
C SER A 132 -23.29 -7.31 -0.36
N LEU A 133 -22.74 -8.50 -0.49
CA LEU A 133 -23.16 -9.52 -1.44
C LEU A 133 -24.52 -10.12 -1.05
N GLU A 134 -25.31 -10.55 -2.02
CA GLU A 134 -26.55 -11.30 -1.79
C GLU A 134 -26.25 -12.73 -1.30
N PRO A 135 -27.23 -13.43 -0.67
CA PRO A 135 -27.06 -14.84 -0.32
C PRO A 135 -26.68 -15.67 -1.54
N GLY A 136 -25.65 -16.53 -1.39
CA GLY A 136 -25.11 -17.32 -2.49
C GLY A 136 -23.68 -17.78 -2.24
N SER A 137 -23.12 -18.51 -3.20
CA SER A 137 -21.73 -18.99 -3.15
C SER A 137 -20.85 -18.12 -4.03
N TYR A 138 -19.70 -17.75 -3.51
CA TYR A 138 -18.74 -16.85 -4.17
C TYR A 138 -17.35 -17.43 -4.11
N THR A 139 -16.56 -17.16 -5.15
CA THR A 139 -15.11 -17.33 -5.13
C THR A 139 -14.48 -15.95 -5.04
N LEU A 140 -13.69 -15.73 -4.01
CA LEU A 140 -12.96 -14.46 -3.77
C LEU A 140 -11.47 -14.69 -3.98
N ARG A 141 -10.81 -13.74 -4.64
CA ARG A 141 -9.36 -13.77 -4.83
C ARG A 141 -8.80 -12.34 -4.80
N LEU A 142 -7.67 -12.16 -4.15
CA LEU A 142 -6.91 -10.91 -4.22
C LEU A 142 -5.90 -10.98 -5.35
N LEU A 143 -5.69 -9.84 -6.00
CA LEU A 143 -4.67 -9.64 -7.03
C LEU A 143 -4.09 -8.24 -6.86
N LEU A 144 -2.76 -8.13 -6.87
CA LEU A 144 -2.08 -6.84 -6.83
C LEU A 144 -1.91 -6.30 -8.24
N ALA A 145 -2.10 -5.00 -8.43
CA ALA A 145 -1.82 -4.32 -9.69
C ALA A 145 -0.99 -3.05 -9.46
N ASP A 146 -0.30 -2.59 -10.50
CA ASP A 146 0.46 -1.34 -10.48
C ASP A 146 -0.44 -0.11 -10.73
N ASP A 147 0.17 1.07 -10.79
CA ASP A 147 -0.48 2.36 -11.04
C ASP A 147 -1.24 2.44 -12.38
N LYS A 148 -0.94 1.55 -13.33
CA LYS A 148 -1.64 1.41 -14.62
C LYS A 148 -2.66 0.28 -14.60
N HIS A 149 -2.93 -0.30 -13.43
CA HIS A 149 -3.78 -1.49 -13.26
C HIS A 149 -3.27 -2.75 -13.96
N ILE A 150 -1.98 -2.78 -14.30
CA ILE A 150 -1.36 -3.99 -14.84
C ILE A 150 -1.12 -4.97 -13.69
N PRO A 151 -1.64 -6.20 -13.77
CA PRO A 151 -1.49 -7.19 -12.71
C PRO A 151 -0.02 -7.53 -12.42
N ARG A 152 0.27 -7.73 -11.13
CA ARG A 152 1.53 -8.31 -10.66
C ARG A 152 1.32 -9.81 -10.39
N PHE A 153 2.41 -10.59 -10.43
CA PHE A 153 2.36 -11.99 -10.00
C PHE A 153 2.32 -12.11 -8.46
N VAL A 154 1.41 -11.34 -7.85
CA VAL A 154 1.15 -11.27 -6.41
C VAL A 154 -0.35 -11.39 -6.20
N TYR A 155 -0.81 -12.55 -5.77
CA TYR A 155 -2.22 -12.87 -5.64
C TYR A 155 -2.47 -13.88 -4.53
N SER A 156 -3.71 -13.95 -4.04
CA SER A 156 -4.10 -14.96 -3.06
C SER A 156 -4.48 -16.28 -3.72
N LYS A 157 -4.52 -17.36 -2.92
CA LYS A 157 -5.34 -18.52 -3.25
C LYS A 157 -6.81 -18.10 -3.38
N PRO A 158 -7.62 -18.74 -4.24
CA PRO A 158 -9.05 -18.49 -4.27
C PRO A 158 -9.68 -19.00 -2.96
N LEU A 159 -10.60 -18.24 -2.39
CA LEU A 159 -11.43 -18.66 -1.26
C LEU A 159 -12.86 -18.85 -1.72
N LYS A 160 -13.45 -20.00 -1.41
CA LYS A 160 -14.88 -20.23 -1.53
C LYS A 160 -15.59 -19.69 -0.29
N VAL A 161 -16.60 -18.86 -0.49
CA VAL A 161 -17.36 -18.25 0.60
C VAL A 161 -18.83 -18.41 0.32
N THR A 162 -19.61 -18.76 1.34
CA THR A 162 -21.07 -18.81 1.27
C THR A 162 -21.65 -17.67 2.08
N VAL A 163 -22.33 -16.75 1.42
CA VAL A 163 -23.19 -15.75 2.09
C VAL A 163 -24.51 -16.41 2.44
N THR A 164 -24.79 -16.55 3.72
CA THR A 164 -26.00 -17.21 4.22
C THR A 164 -27.17 -16.25 4.38
N ARG A 165 -26.88 -14.96 4.65
CA ARG A 165 -27.89 -13.92 4.86
C ARG A 165 -27.32 -12.54 4.54
N LYS A 166 -28.17 -11.63 4.04
CA LYS A 166 -27.90 -10.20 3.93
C LYS A 166 -28.73 -9.44 4.98
N ASN A 167 -28.04 -8.86 5.97
CA ASN A 167 -28.65 -8.06 7.03
C ASN A 167 -28.86 -6.63 6.56
N LYS A 168 -30.08 -6.26 6.24
CA LYS A 168 -30.43 -4.93 5.72
C LYS A 168 -30.35 -3.83 6.78
N ASP A 169 -30.42 -4.21 8.07
CA ASP A 169 -30.44 -3.28 9.19
C ASP A 169 -29.04 -2.92 9.72
N VAL A 170 -27.98 -3.52 9.13
CA VAL A 170 -26.58 -3.23 9.50
C VAL A 170 -26.02 -2.19 8.53
N ASP A 171 -25.67 -1.01 9.03
CA ASP A 171 -24.93 -0.01 8.25
C ASP A 171 -23.50 -0.53 7.98
N PRO A 172 -23.09 -0.72 6.72
CA PRO A 172 -21.73 -1.13 6.38
C PRO A 172 -20.65 -0.24 6.98
N LYS A 173 -20.90 1.05 7.15
CA LYS A 173 -19.94 2.00 7.74
C LYS A 173 -19.68 1.73 9.22
N SER A 174 -20.63 1.15 9.94
CA SER A 174 -20.46 0.80 11.36
C SER A 174 -19.45 -0.32 11.59
N LEU A 175 -19.11 -1.10 10.55
CA LEU A 175 -18.14 -2.19 10.62
C LEU A 175 -16.69 -1.72 10.46
N VAL A 176 -16.46 -0.45 10.14
CA VAL A 176 -15.13 0.14 9.97
C VAL A 176 -14.87 1.12 11.09
N THR A 177 -13.97 0.77 12.00
CA THR A 177 -13.49 1.67 13.05
C THR A 177 -12.07 2.07 12.75
N LYS A 178 -11.82 3.38 12.65
CA LYS A 178 -10.49 3.92 12.34
C LYS A 178 -9.48 3.52 13.42
N GLY A 179 -8.37 2.92 13.00
CA GLY A 179 -7.33 2.48 13.93
C GLY A 179 -6.32 1.53 13.30
N VAL A 180 -5.41 1.03 14.12
CA VAL A 180 -4.40 0.04 13.74
C VAL A 180 -4.36 -1.11 14.73
N SER A 181 -3.95 -2.29 14.26
CA SER A 181 -3.85 -3.49 15.08
C SER A 181 -2.79 -4.46 14.58
N LEU A 182 -2.27 -5.27 15.51
CA LEU A 182 -1.51 -6.48 15.23
C LEU A 182 -2.51 -7.63 15.08
N LEU A 183 -2.46 -8.37 13.97
CA LEU A 183 -3.51 -9.35 13.67
C LEU A 183 -3.24 -10.75 14.20
N ASN A 184 -1.97 -11.17 14.18
CA ASN A 184 -1.60 -12.57 14.43
C ASN A 184 -0.82 -12.79 15.73
N ILE A 185 -0.72 -11.78 16.58
CA ILE A 185 -0.08 -11.86 17.89
C ILE A 185 -1.14 -11.66 18.97
N ALA A 186 -1.33 -12.66 19.83
CA ALA A 186 -2.20 -12.53 20.98
C ALA A 186 -1.43 -11.91 22.18
N PRO A 187 -2.12 -11.25 23.12
CA PRO A 187 -1.50 -10.85 24.38
C PRO A 187 -0.87 -12.06 25.09
N GLU A 188 0.31 -11.84 25.68
CA GLU A 188 1.11 -12.85 26.39
C GLU A 188 1.55 -14.04 25.52
N ALA A 189 1.53 -13.89 24.17
CA ALA A 189 1.95 -14.95 23.27
C ALA A 189 3.41 -15.35 23.51
N LYS A 190 3.69 -16.64 23.38
CA LYS A 190 5.04 -17.22 23.33
C LYS A 190 5.38 -17.52 21.87
N LEU A 191 6.39 -16.88 21.35
CA LEU A 191 6.75 -16.91 19.93
C LEU A 191 8.12 -17.51 19.74
N LYS A 192 8.23 -18.46 18.84
CA LYS A 192 9.53 -19.01 18.38
C LYS A 192 10.12 -18.12 17.30
N SER A 193 11.37 -17.73 17.47
CA SER A 193 12.10 -16.92 16.47
C SER A 193 12.58 -17.79 15.28
N PRO A 194 12.48 -17.30 14.01
CA PRO A 194 11.81 -16.07 13.60
C PRO A 194 10.28 -16.20 13.58
N PHE A 195 9.57 -15.10 13.82
CA PHE A 195 8.10 -15.08 13.77
C PHE A 195 7.58 -13.96 12.89
N ARG A 196 6.38 -14.17 12.35
CA ARG A 196 5.66 -13.21 11.50
C ARG A 196 4.86 -12.25 12.36
N VAL A 197 4.84 -10.99 11.99
CA VAL A 197 3.95 -9.96 12.55
C VAL A 197 3.15 -9.36 11.41
N GLN A 198 1.83 -9.40 11.49
CA GLN A 198 0.91 -8.85 10.50
C GLN A 198 0.26 -7.58 11.04
N PHE A 199 0.28 -6.53 10.23
CA PHE A 199 -0.29 -5.23 10.52
C PHE A 199 -1.63 -5.05 9.83
N HIS A 200 -2.50 -4.26 10.44
CA HIS A 200 -3.74 -3.83 9.80
C HIS A 200 -4.01 -2.36 10.13
N ALA A 201 -4.47 -1.62 9.12
CA ALA A 201 -4.96 -0.26 9.24
C ALA A 201 -6.41 -0.22 8.76
N SER A 202 -7.32 0.09 9.67
CA SER A 202 -8.75 0.23 9.40
C SER A 202 -9.12 1.69 9.18
N GLY A 203 -9.85 1.98 8.09
CA GLY A 203 -10.25 3.35 7.74
C GLY A 203 -9.09 4.29 7.41
N LEU A 204 -7.93 3.76 7.05
CA LEU A 204 -6.69 4.48 6.73
C LEU A 204 -6.08 3.90 5.44
N ASN A 205 -5.18 4.66 4.82
CA ASN A 205 -4.51 4.29 3.58
C ASN A 205 -3.02 4.02 3.83
N VAL A 206 -2.58 2.80 3.57
CA VAL A 206 -1.17 2.41 3.73
C VAL A 206 -0.40 2.71 2.45
N ALA A 207 0.73 3.40 2.56
CA ALA A 207 1.55 3.71 1.40
C ALA A 207 3.03 3.96 1.75
N HIS A 208 3.86 3.99 0.72
CA HIS A 208 5.24 4.44 0.83
C HIS A 208 5.31 5.85 1.43
N VAL A 209 6.31 6.12 2.26
CA VAL A 209 6.51 7.38 2.99
C VAL A 209 6.54 8.65 2.11
N SER A 210 6.85 8.52 0.82
CA SER A 210 6.80 9.64 -0.13
C SER A 210 5.38 10.09 -0.50
N GLN A 211 4.35 9.29 -0.21
CA GLN A 211 2.95 9.61 -0.51
C GLN A 211 2.38 10.50 0.58
N LYS A 212 2.07 11.75 0.25
CA LYS A 212 1.68 12.81 1.21
C LYS A 212 0.18 13.10 1.20
N GLU A 213 -0.65 12.15 0.82
CA GLU A 213 -2.10 12.30 0.79
C GLU A 213 -2.70 12.26 2.21
N LYS A 214 -3.86 12.89 2.38
CA LYS A 214 -4.60 12.88 3.65
C LYS A 214 -4.96 11.44 4.07
N GLU A 215 -4.85 11.14 5.36
CA GLU A 215 -5.13 9.82 5.94
C GLU A 215 -4.25 8.70 5.39
N THR A 216 -3.11 9.08 4.78
CA THR A 216 -2.13 8.15 4.25
C THR A 216 -0.90 8.11 5.13
N GLY A 217 -0.44 6.91 5.42
CA GLY A 217 0.69 6.69 6.31
C GLY A 217 1.36 5.34 6.09
N HIS A 218 2.31 5.06 6.96
CA HIS A 218 3.01 3.79 7.01
C HIS A 218 3.06 3.27 8.45
N PHE A 219 3.36 2.00 8.61
CA PHE A 219 3.45 1.38 9.93
C PHE A 219 4.82 1.62 10.56
N GLN A 220 4.80 1.79 11.88
CA GLN A 220 6.00 1.80 12.73
C GLN A 220 5.73 0.90 13.93
N LEU A 221 6.60 -0.09 14.16
CA LEU A 221 6.52 -1.01 15.29
C LEU A 221 7.55 -0.65 16.34
N THR A 222 7.08 -0.36 17.54
CA THR A 222 7.94 -0.16 18.71
C THR A 222 7.99 -1.44 19.54
N MET A 223 9.19 -1.92 19.84
CA MET A 223 9.43 -3.08 20.71
C MET A 223 10.28 -2.67 21.91
N THR A 224 9.77 -2.84 23.11
CA THR A 224 10.46 -2.51 24.37
C THR A 224 10.77 -3.78 25.14
N SER A 225 12.05 -4.05 25.38
CA SER A 225 12.46 -5.20 26.19
C SER A 225 12.10 -5.00 27.66
N SER A 226 11.58 -6.03 28.33
CA SER A 226 11.32 -6.01 29.78
C SER A 226 12.61 -5.99 30.61
N ARG A 227 13.77 -6.28 29.99
CA ARG A 227 15.09 -6.16 30.63
C ARG A 227 15.59 -4.72 30.72
N GLY A 228 14.84 -3.76 30.19
CA GLY A 228 15.23 -2.36 30.06
C GLY A 228 15.96 -2.08 28.75
N GLY A 229 16.49 -0.86 28.64
CA GLY A 229 17.13 -0.35 27.43
C GLY A 229 16.21 0.61 26.65
N LYS A 230 16.74 1.12 25.54
CA LYS A 230 15.94 1.96 24.62
C LYS A 230 14.97 1.08 23.83
N PRO A 231 13.74 1.58 23.56
CA PRO A 231 12.85 0.92 22.63
C PRO A 231 13.50 0.78 21.25
N GLU A 232 13.30 -0.37 20.62
CA GLU A 232 13.64 -0.59 19.21
C GLU A 232 12.46 -0.15 18.35
N ILE A 233 12.76 0.66 17.34
CA ILE A 233 11.75 1.22 16.45
C ILE A 233 12.01 0.68 15.04
N LEU A 234 11.04 -0.04 14.50
CA LEU A 234 11.07 -0.61 13.16
C LEU A 234 10.11 0.18 12.29
N ASP A 235 10.63 0.81 11.24
CA ASP A 235 9.88 1.67 10.34
C ASP A 235 9.64 0.97 9.00
N PHE A 236 8.37 0.91 8.57
CA PHE A 236 7.93 0.22 7.36
C PHE A 236 7.56 1.21 6.25
N ALA A 237 8.51 2.07 5.93
CA ALA A 237 8.38 3.22 5.05
C ALA A 237 7.95 2.90 3.60
N ASN A 238 7.99 1.64 3.18
CA ASN A 238 7.61 1.22 1.81
C ASN A 238 6.19 0.67 1.70
N GLY A 239 5.33 0.91 2.70
CA GLY A 239 3.94 0.44 2.69
C GLY A 239 3.78 -1.06 2.96
N GLN A 240 4.77 -1.70 3.62
CA GLN A 240 4.70 -3.11 4.01
C GLN A 240 3.59 -3.32 5.04
N THR A 241 2.90 -4.46 4.94
CA THR A 241 1.79 -4.84 5.83
C THR A 241 2.13 -5.99 6.76
N GLU A 242 3.36 -6.48 6.70
CA GLU A 242 3.90 -7.51 7.58
C GLU A 242 5.43 -7.47 7.67
N VAL A 243 5.95 -8.15 8.67
CA VAL A 243 7.39 -8.35 8.84
C VAL A 243 7.67 -9.72 9.48
N TRP A 244 8.83 -10.28 9.18
CA TRP A 244 9.42 -11.41 9.92
C TRP A 244 10.51 -10.90 10.82
N LEU A 245 10.46 -11.30 12.10
CA LEU A 245 11.35 -10.80 13.14
C LEU A 245 12.09 -11.92 13.85
N ALA A 246 13.38 -11.68 14.13
CA ALA A 246 14.24 -12.52 14.96
C ALA A 246 14.92 -11.70 16.07
N PRO A 247 14.18 -11.13 17.02
CA PRO A 247 14.76 -10.43 18.15
C PRO A 247 15.42 -11.41 19.13
N PRO A 248 16.30 -10.94 20.02
CA PRO A 248 16.85 -11.76 21.09
C PRO A 248 15.76 -12.39 21.97
N LEU A 249 16.08 -13.53 22.58
CA LEU A 249 15.16 -14.21 23.52
C LEU A 249 14.82 -13.30 24.70
N GLY A 250 13.55 -13.23 25.09
CA GLY A 250 13.11 -12.40 26.18
C GLY A 250 11.64 -11.99 26.13
N ALA A 251 11.21 -11.23 27.12
CA ALA A 251 9.88 -10.64 27.15
C ALA A 251 9.93 -9.21 26.59
N TYR A 252 8.91 -8.86 25.84
CA TYR A 252 8.77 -7.57 25.16
C TYR A 252 7.37 -7.02 25.28
N LYS A 253 7.27 -5.70 25.19
CA LYS A 253 6.04 -4.98 24.85
C LYS A 253 6.13 -4.53 23.40
N MET A 254 5.07 -4.75 22.64
CA MET A 254 4.93 -4.31 21.26
C MET A 254 3.82 -3.27 21.17
N GLN A 255 4.03 -2.24 20.35
CA GLN A 255 3.02 -1.24 20.02
C GLN A 255 3.16 -0.86 18.56
N LEU A 256 2.04 -0.80 17.84
CA LEU A 256 2.00 -0.43 16.43
C LEU A 256 1.46 0.99 16.30
N ASP A 257 2.19 1.82 15.62
CA ASP A 257 1.80 3.17 15.23
C ASP A 257 1.53 3.24 13.73
N PHE A 258 0.62 4.12 13.35
CA PHE A 258 0.40 4.52 11.97
C PHE A 258 0.87 5.97 11.81
N VAL A 259 2.02 6.15 11.19
CA VAL A 259 2.69 7.43 11.07
C VAL A 259 2.21 8.17 9.83
N ASP A 260 1.83 9.43 10.01
CA ASP A 260 1.38 10.32 8.94
C ASP A 260 2.51 10.58 7.94
N ASN A 261 2.29 10.29 6.68
CA ASN A 261 3.28 10.58 5.65
C ASN A 261 3.43 12.08 5.35
N SER A 262 2.42 12.90 5.69
CA SER A 262 2.43 14.34 5.44
C SER A 262 3.14 15.11 6.55
N VAL A 263 3.11 14.60 7.79
CA VAL A 263 3.63 15.27 8.98
C VAL A 263 4.62 14.35 9.69
N SER A 264 5.90 14.67 9.58
CA SER A 264 6.98 13.86 10.17
C SER A 264 6.78 13.61 11.67
N GLY A 265 6.88 12.36 12.07
CA GLY A 265 6.81 11.93 13.46
C GLY A 265 5.42 12.00 14.12
N LYS A 266 4.36 12.28 13.34
CA LYS A 266 3.00 12.32 13.85
C LYS A 266 2.31 10.98 13.65
N SER A 267 1.88 10.31 14.73
CA SER A 267 1.00 9.16 14.64
C SER A 267 -0.45 9.60 14.42
N ILE A 268 -1.11 8.98 13.43
CA ILE A 268 -2.56 9.15 13.17
C ILE A 268 -3.37 8.21 14.05
N ALA A 269 -2.83 7.01 14.30
CA ALA A 269 -3.44 5.99 15.13
C ALA A 269 -2.34 5.16 15.81
N THR A 270 -2.66 4.64 16.99
CA THR A 270 -1.76 3.82 17.81
C THR A 270 -2.55 2.63 18.36
N SER A 271 -2.00 1.42 18.28
CA SER A 271 -2.61 0.22 18.86
C SER A 271 -2.48 0.20 20.38
N ALA A 272 -3.27 -0.65 21.03
CA ALA A 272 -2.96 -1.03 22.41
C ALA A 272 -1.55 -1.65 22.49
N SER A 273 -0.84 -1.39 23.57
CA SER A 273 0.43 -2.06 23.87
C SER A 273 0.17 -3.52 24.25
N MET A 274 0.97 -4.44 23.73
CA MET A 274 0.78 -5.88 23.87
C MET A 274 2.08 -6.52 24.40
N SER A 275 1.98 -7.30 25.49
CA SER A 275 3.11 -8.09 25.99
C SER A 275 3.23 -9.41 25.24
N MET A 276 4.47 -9.86 25.02
CA MET A 276 4.78 -11.15 24.41
C MET A 276 6.16 -11.65 24.84
N ARG A 277 6.48 -12.91 24.57
CA ARG A 277 7.78 -13.53 24.87
C ARG A 277 8.35 -14.23 23.65
N VAL A 278 9.62 -14.02 23.39
CA VAL A 278 10.42 -14.74 22.39
C VAL A 278 11.17 -15.88 23.06
N GLU A 279 10.98 -17.12 22.56
CA GLU A 279 11.56 -18.37 23.06
C GLU A 279 12.44 -19.06 22.03
#